data_e9d50060c677d5eb17e9d7a434235dae
#
_entry.id   e9d50060c677d5eb17e9d7a434235dae
#
_cell.length_a   1.000
_cell.length_b   1.000
_cell.length_c   1.000
_cell.angle_alpha   90.00
_cell.angle_beta   90.00
_cell.angle_gamma   90.00
#
_symmetry.space_group_name_H-M   'P 1'
#
loop_
_entity.id
_entity.type
_entity.pdbx_description
1 polymer ?
#
loop_
_entity_poly.entity_id
_entity_poly.type
_entity_poly.pdbx_seq_one_letter_code
_entity_poly.pdbx_strand_id
1 'polypeptide(L)'
;HQDYQQKAVDAVVKVFDGQPLAKGDFALAVQQGSVAYAGDGSIGNALKLSDEQLLANVQAVQKDNGLEPSATLAESRSDNGKEVFCPLNFTIEMETGTGKTYSFIKTMYELNKVYGFKKFVVVVPSVAIREGTMKNLEITRSHFAADYRNVPCVPILYDSSKLTELRHFAQSDALSVLVINIDSFTKDNNKINQKGERAFAPIEYIRAVNPIVIVDEPQNFETDVRRRALFDLNPLCTLRYSATHKNPYNLLYSLNPVQAYDLGLVKQIEVDGVLADEDHNQAFVELVGIEARPASVKVKVIIDVNGKTGPKRSELTLKLGDDLYAK
;
A
#
# COMPACT_ATOMS: atom_id res chain seq x y z
N HIS A 1 -4.36 22.06 -6.89
CA HIS A 1 -3.75 21.31 -5.79
C HIS A 1 -4.55 21.52 -4.52
N GLN A 2 -4.82 20.46 -3.79
CA GLN A 2 -5.47 20.54 -2.48
C GLN A 2 -4.37 20.59 -1.41
N ASP A 3 -4.53 21.46 -0.41
CA ASP A 3 -3.50 21.68 0.62
C ASP A 3 -3.14 20.39 1.37
N TYR A 4 -4.10 19.53 1.66
CA TYR A 4 -3.86 18.27 2.34
C TYR A 4 -3.03 17.29 1.49
N GLN A 5 -3.20 17.29 0.15
CA GLN A 5 -2.36 16.49 -0.76
C GLN A 5 -0.93 17.01 -0.78
N GLN A 6 -0.77 18.33 -0.81
CA GLN A 6 0.56 18.94 -0.75
C GLN A 6 1.28 18.61 0.56
N LYS A 7 0.57 18.69 1.70
CA LYS A 7 1.13 18.30 3.01
C LYS A 7 1.59 16.83 3.03
N ALA A 8 0.81 15.92 2.44
CA ALA A 8 1.19 14.51 2.34
C ALA A 8 2.47 14.32 1.50
N VAL A 9 2.59 15.04 0.38
CA VAL A 9 3.78 15.02 -0.48
C VAL A 9 4.99 15.61 0.25
N ASP A 10 4.83 16.80 0.86
CA ASP A 10 5.91 17.48 1.58
C ASP A 10 6.41 16.67 2.77
N ALA A 11 5.52 15.94 3.45
CA ALA A 11 5.90 15.05 4.53
C ALA A 11 6.89 13.96 4.08
N VAL A 12 6.69 13.39 2.89
CA VAL A 12 7.63 12.39 2.33
C VAL A 12 8.93 13.05 1.84
N VAL A 13 8.83 14.20 1.15
CA VAL A 13 10.03 14.90 0.61
C VAL A 13 10.95 15.30 1.74
N LYS A 14 10.43 15.88 2.82
CA LYS A 14 11.21 16.33 3.98
C LYS A 14 11.97 15.23 4.73
N VAL A 15 11.54 13.96 4.60
CA VAL A 15 12.30 12.82 5.18
C VAL A 15 13.73 12.76 4.64
N PHE A 16 13.93 13.21 3.40
CA PHE A 16 15.21 13.17 2.73
C PHE A 16 15.95 14.52 2.78
N ASP A 17 15.57 15.44 3.67
CA ASP A 17 16.28 16.72 3.82
C ASP A 17 17.77 16.48 4.15
N GLY A 18 18.63 17.18 3.43
CA GLY A 18 20.08 16.97 3.47
C GLY A 18 20.62 15.95 2.46
N GLN A 19 19.74 15.22 1.75
CA GLN A 19 20.13 14.35 0.64
C GLN A 19 20.63 15.24 -0.53
N PRO A 20 21.86 15.04 -1.02
CA PRO A 20 22.35 15.81 -2.16
C PRO A 20 21.61 15.44 -3.45
N LEU A 21 21.38 16.44 -4.30
CA LEU A 21 20.84 16.20 -5.64
C LEU A 21 21.79 15.31 -6.44
N ALA A 22 21.33 14.16 -6.89
CA ALA A 22 22.08 13.30 -7.80
C ALA A 22 22.21 14.00 -9.17
N LYS A 23 23.35 14.64 -9.40
CA LYS A 23 23.70 15.19 -10.70
C LYS A 23 24.31 14.07 -11.52
N GLY A 24 23.56 13.48 -12.45
CA GLY A 24 24.06 12.72 -13.61
C GLY A 24 25.25 11.75 -13.46
N ASP A 25 25.88 11.74 -12.31
CA ASP A 25 26.98 10.84 -12.02
C ASP A 25 26.39 9.43 -11.86
N PHE A 26 26.90 8.52 -12.68
CA PHE A 26 26.62 7.10 -12.58
C PHE A 26 26.87 6.64 -11.14
N ALA A 27 25.86 6.67 -10.30
CA ALA A 27 25.93 6.06 -8.99
C ALA A 27 25.93 4.54 -9.21
N LEU A 28 27.12 3.99 -9.40
CA LEU A 28 27.38 2.58 -9.24
C LEU A 28 27.02 2.25 -7.80
N ALA A 29 25.81 1.75 -7.58
CA ALA A 29 25.39 1.26 -6.27
C ALA A 29 26.13 -0.07 -6.00
N VAL A 30 27.37 0.07 -5.58
CA VAL A 30 28.15 -1.03 -5.01
C VAL A 30 27.73 -1.16 -3.55
N GLN A 31 26.60 -1.84 -3.28
CA GLN A 31 26.38 -2.42 -1.96
C GLN A 31 27.05 -3.79 -1.89
N GLN A 32 27.81 -3.99 -0.81
CA GLN A 32 28.48 -5.25 -0.51
C GLN A 32 27.46 -6.41 -0.53
N GLY A 33 27.60 -7.30 -1.51
CA GLY A 33 26.85 -8.57 -1.58
C GLY A 33 26.14 -8.91 -2.89
N SER A 34 25.88 -7.94 -3.79
CA SER A 34 25.30 -8.19 -5.10
C SER A 34 26.26 -7.82 -6.25
N VAL A 35 27.36 -8.54 -6.33
CA VAL A 35 28.58 -8.12 -7.05
C VAL A 35 28.52 -8.31 -8.58
N ALA A 36 27.47 -8.85 -9.15
CA ALA A 36 27.65 -9.39 -10.51
C ALA A 36 27.21 -8.47 -11.66
N TYR A 37 26.33 -7.45 -11.47
CA TYR A 37 25.65 -6.85 -12.63
C TYR A 37 25.52 -5.32 -12.64
N ALA A 38 26.09 -4.61 -11.68
CA ALA A 38 26.20 -3.15 -11.74
C ALA A 38 27.04 -2.65 -12.93
N GLY A 39 27.80 -3.54 -13.57
CA GLY A 39 28.57 -3.27 -14.80
C GLY A 39 27.76 -3.13 -16.08
N ASP A 40 26.44 -3.39 -16.05
CA ASP A 40 25.57 -3.41 -17.24
C ASP A 40 24.87 -2.06 -17.52
N GLY A 41 25.35 -0.96 -16.98
CA GLY A 41 24.83 0.38 -17.25
C GLY A 41 23.50 0.71 -16.54
N SER A 42 23.16 0.01 -15.45
CA SER A 42 21.99 0.30 -14.65
C SER A 42 22.15 1.61 -13.88
N ILE A 43 21.10 2.45 -13.89
CA ILE A 43 21.05 3.75 -13.20
C ILE A 43 20.08 3.61 -12.03
N GLY A 44 20.60 3.65 -10.82
CA GLY A 44 19.82 3.44 -9.59
C GLY A 44 19.67 4.68 -8.73
N ASN A 45 18.86 4.57 -7.68
CA ASN A 45 18.78 5.53 -6.61
C ASN A 45 19.89 5.25 -5.57
N ALA A 46 20.37 6.30 -4.93
CA ALA A 46 21.36 6.20 -3.86
C ALA A 46 20.98 7.12 -2.70
N LEU A 47 20.92 6.57 -1.50
CA LEU A 47 20.72 7.31 -0.26
C LEU A 47 22.09 7.60 0.37
N LYS A 48 22.31 8.87 0.75
CA LYS A 48 23.56 9.32 1.37
C LYS A 48 23.38 9.84 2.79
N LEU A 49 22.15 9.88 3.27
CA LEU A 49 21.85 10.21 4.65
C LEU A 49 22.17 9.03 5.57
N SER A 50 22.65 9.32 6.78
CA SER A 50 22.76 8.32 7.84
C SER A 50 21.38 8.02 8.45
N ASP A 51 21.28 6.90 9.16
CA ASP A 51 20.05 6.52 9.86
C ASP A 51 19.66 7.56 10.93
N GLU A 52 20.65 8.17 11.60
CA GLU A 52 20.41 9.24 12.58
C GLU A 52 19.82 10.50 11.92
N GLN A 53 20.32 10.88 10.74
CA GLN A 53 19.78 12.01 9.98
C GLN A 53 18.36 11.72 9.49
N LEU A 54 18.12 10.51 8.98
CA LEU A 54 16.77 10.09 8.57
C LEU A 54 15.80 10.10 9.75
N LEU A 55 16.19 9.55 10.90
CA LEU A 55 15.35 9.55 12.10
C LEU A 55 15.05 10.97 12.57
N ALA A 56 16.03 11.87 12.58
CA ALA A 56 15.82 13.27 12.94
C ALA A 56 14.83 13.95 11.98
N ASN A 57 14.94 13.70 10.68
CA ASN A 57 14.01 14.23 9.68
C ASN A 57 12.59 13.65 9.88
N VAL A 58 12.46 12.35 10.11
CA VAL A 58 11.17 11.70 10.41
C VAL A 58 10.52 12.34 11.63
N GLN A 59 11.25 12.51 12.72
CA GLN A 59 10.75 13.13 13.95
C GLN A 59 10.29 14.58 13.73
N ALA A 60 11.06 15.35 12.94
CA ALA A 60 10.68 16.71 12.57
C ALA A 60 9.37 16.74 11.77
N VAL A 61 9.24 15.88 10.76
CA VAL A 61 8.02 15.75 9.94
C VAL A 61 6.82 15.34 10.81
N GLN A 62 7.00 14.36 11.69
CA GLN A 62 5.95 13.89 12.60
C GLN A 62 5.48 15.03 13.53
N LYS A 63 6.41 15.76 14.10
CA LYS A 63 6.10 16.93 14.96
C LYS A 63 5.35 18.01 14.20
N ASP A 64 5.78 18.34 12.98
CA ASP A 64 5.12 19.33 12.10
C ASP A 64 3.68 18.93 11.78
N ASN A 65 3.40 17.62 11.68
CA ASN A 65 2.07 17.07 11.39
C ASN A 65 1.27 16.68 12.65
N GLY A 66 1.76 17.04 13.86
CA GLY A 66 1.07 16.74 15.12
C GLY A 66 1.02 15.26 15.47
N LEU A 67 1.97 14.47 14.96
CA LEU A 67 2.10 13.04 15.22
C LEU A 67 3.12 12.78 16.32
N GLU A 68 2.99 11.62 16.96
CA GLU A 68 3.96 11.16 17.97
C GLU A 68 5.30 10.82 17.30
N PRO A 69 6.42 11.40 17.77
CA PRO A 69 7.72 11.13 17.19
C PRO A 69 8.16 9.67 17.37
N SER A 70 8.64 9.05 16.30
CA SER A 70 9.19 7.70 16.34
C SER A 70 10.48 7.66 17.18
N ALA A 71 10.61 6.68 18.08
CA ALA A 71 11.83 6.51 18.86
C ALA A 71 12.99 5.96 18.02
N THR A 72 12.67 5.16 17.00
CA THR A 72 13.64 4.55 16.07
C THR A 72 13.03 4.49 14.66
N LEU A 73 13.86 4.29 13.65
CA LEU A 73 13.36 3.93 12.32
C LEU A 73 12.69 2.55 12.40
N ALA A 74 11.41 2.51 12.09
CA ALA A 74 10.62 1.29 12.20
C ALA A 74 10.92 0.35 11.04
N GLU A 75 11.24 -0.90 11.37
CA GLU A 75 11.59 -1.96 10.44
C GLU A 75 10.40 -2.91 10.22
N SER A 76 10.22 -3.36 8.98
CA SER A 76 9.34 -4.49 8.72
C SER A 76 10.04 -5.78 9.09
N ARG A 77 9.44 -6.57 9.99
CA ARG A 77 9.99 -7.83 10.49
C ARG A 77 9.07 -9.01 10.22
N SER A 78 9.64 -10.23 10.22
CA SER A 78 8.86 -11.47 10.18
C SER A 78 7.94 -11.60 11.40
N ASP A 79 6.88 -12.41 11.29
CA ASP A 79 5.91 -12.62 12.38
C ASP A 79 6.56 -13.17 13.67
N ASN A 80 7.67 -13.91 13.53
CA ASN A 80 8.46 -14.39 14.67
C ASN A 80 9.51 -13.37 15.16
N GLY A 81 9.60 -12.19 14.55
CA GLY A 81 10.50 -11.09 14.90
C GLY A 81 11.99 -11.32 14.58
N LYS A 82 12.37 -12.47 14.01
CA LYS A 82 13.78 -12.87 13.83
C LYS A 82 14.42 -12.24 12.58
N GLU A 83 13.66 -12.01 11.54
CA GLU A 83 14.18 -11.49 10.27
C GLU A 83 13.68 -10.06 10.04
N VAL A 84 14.58 -9.18 9.62
CA VAL A 84 14.26 -7.83 9.14
C VAL A 84 14.06 -7.91 7.63
N PHE A 85 12.86 -7.55 7.16
CA PHE A 85 12.56 -7.57 5.74
C PHE A 85 12.85 -6.24 5.06
N CYS A 86 12.44 -5.13 5.64
CA CYS A 86 12.71 -3.82 5.07
C CYS A 86 13.07 -2.83 6.19
N PRO A 87 14.28 -2.25 6.17
CA PRO A 87 14.73 -1.36 7.24
C PRO A 87 14.08 0.03 7.18
N LEU A 88 13.68 0.52 6.00
CA LEU A 88 13.13 1.86 5.83
C LEU A 88 11.71 1.80 5.27
N ASN A 89 10.74 1.99 6.17
CA ASN A 89 9.32 2.08 5.82
C ASN A 89 8.73 3.39 6.31
N PHE A 90 7.96 4.04 5.45
CA PHE A 90 7.25 5.29 5.76
C PHE A 90 5.79 5.16 5.40
N THR A 91 4.92 5.55 6.33
CA THR A 91 3.48 5.43 6.20
C THR A 91 2.84 6.79 5.94
N ILE A 92 1.97 6.83 4.95
CA ILE A 92 1.12 7.97 4.62
C ILE A 92 -0.33 7.51 4.65
N GLU A 93 -1.07 8.01 5.62
CA GLU A 93 -2.49 7.71 5.78
C GLU A 93 -3.32 8.78 5.09
N MET A 94 -4.15 8.35 4.16
CA MET A 94 -5.07 9.23 3.44
C MET A 94 -6.38 8.48 3.21
N GLU A 95 -7.49 9.11 3.58
CA GLU A 95 -8.83 8.52 3.43
C GLU A 95 -9.15 8.17 1.98
N THR A 96 -10.01 7.17 1.80
CA THR A 96 -10.46 6.73 0.48
C THR A 96 -11.13 7.87 -0.29
N GLY A 97 -10.81 8.02 -1.57
CA GLY A 97 -11.35 9.09 -2.41
C GLY A 97 -10.65 10.45 -2.29
N THR A 98 -9.66 10.62 -1.39
CA THR A 98 -8.92 11.89 -1.21
C THR A 98 -7.77 12.07 -2.20
N GLY A 99 -7.56 11.14 -3.13
CA GLY A 99 -6.55 11.26 -4.17
C GLY A 99 -5.17 10.68 -3.81
N LYS A 100 -5.11 9.55 -3.07
CA LYS A 100 -3.86 8.83 -2.77
C LYS A 100 -2.96 8.63 -3.99
N THR A 101 -3.54 8.14 -5.09
CA THR A 101 -2.80 7.89 -6.34
C THR A 101 -2.17 9.16 -6.90
N TYR A 102 -2.91 10.27 -6.92
CA TYR A 102 -2.37 11.56 -7.31
C TYR A 102 -1.22 12.00 -6.40
N SER A 103 -1.39 11.84 -5.09
CA SER A 103 -0.37 12.23 -4.11
C SER A 103 0.92 11.43 -4.28
N PHE A 104 0.87 10.09 -4.45
CA PHE A 104 2.11 9.35 -4.64
C PHE A 104 2.76 9.61 -6.02
N ILE A 105 1.96 9.85 -7.08
CA ILE A 105 2.53 10.27 -8.38
C ILE A 105 3.27 11.60 -8.21
N LYS A 106 2.65 12.59 -7.57
CA LYS A 106 3.29 13.88 -7.27
C LYS A 106 4.56 13.72 -6.43
N THR A 107 4.53 12.85 -5.42
CA THR A 107 5.70 12.53 -4.60
C THR A 107 6.87 12.04 -5.45
N MET A 108 6.65 11.17 -6.43
CA MET A 108 7.71 10.73 -7.34
C MET A 108 8.36 11.89 -8.10
N TYR A 109 7.56 12.82 -8.60
CA TYR A 109 8.06 13.99 -9.31
C TYR A 109 8.82 14.95 -8.38
N GLU A 110 8.32 15.19 -7.16
CA GLU A 110 9.03 16.05 -6.19
C GLU A 110 10.34 15.41 -5.73
N LEU A 111 10.35 14.11 -5.42
CA LEU A 111 11.58 13.40 -5.08
C LEU A 111 12.61 13.40 -6.22
N ASN A 112 12.16 13.31 -7.46
CA ASN A 112 13.03 13.47 -8.63
C ASN A 112 13.58 14.88 -8.75
N LYS A 113 12.74 15.91 -8.63
CA LYS A 113 13.11 17.31 -8.74
C LYS A 113 14.10 17.75 -7.66
N VAL A 114 13.88 17.34 -6.41
CA VAL A 114 14.66 17.79 -5.26
C VAL A 114 15.95 16.97 -5.08
N TYR A 115 15.85 15.64 -5.23
CA TYR A 115 16.97 14.74 -4.90
C TYR A 115 17.49 13.93 -6.09
N GLY A 116 16.81 14.00 -7.25
CA GLY A 116 17.23 13.27 -8.44
C GLY A 116 16.89 11.77 -8.40
N PHE A 117 16.01 11.31 -7.52
CA PHE A 117 15.56 9.92 -7.53
C PHE A 117 14.77 9.62 -8.81
N LYS A 118 15.10 8.51 -9.48
CA LYS A 118 14.58 8.21 -10.83
C LYS A 118 13.84 6.89 -10.94
N LYS A 119 14.03 5.97 -9.99
CA LYS A 119 13.51 4.60 -10.07
C LYS A 119 12.47 4.35 -9.01
N PHE A 120 11.24 4.12 -9.47
CA PHE A 120 10.09 3.86 -8.61
C PHE A 120 9.41 2.57 -9.04
N VAL A 121 8.97 1.76 -8.06
CA VAL A 121 8.17 0.56 -8.28
C VAL A 121 6.87 0.70 -7.52
N VAL A 122 5.74 0.73 -8.20
CA VAL A 122 4.42 0.73 -7.58
C VAL A 122 3.92 -0.71 -7.51
N VAL A 123 3.80 -1.22 -6.29
CA VAL A 123 3.31 -2.57 -6.03
C VAL A 123 1.84 -2.50 -5.61
N VAL A 124 1.02 -3.24 -6.31
CA VAL A 124 -0.44 -3.25 -6.14
C VAL A 124 -0.96 -4.64 -5.83
N PRO A 125 -2.10 -4.77 -5.10
CA PRO A 125 -2.64 -6.07 -4.70
C PRO A 125 -3.40 -6.80 -5.79
N SER A 126 -3.89 -6.11 -6.83
CA SER A 126 -4.73 -6.72 -7.86
C SER A 126 -4.48 -6.16 -9.26
N VAL A 127 -4.89 -6.91 -10.27
CA VAL A 127 -4.79 -6.50 -11.68
C VAL A 127 -5.66 -5.26 -11.95
N ALA A 128 -6.83 -5.16 -11.35
CA ALA A 128 -7.72 -4.01 -11.54
C ALA A 128 -7.07 -2.70 -11.03
N ILE A 129 -6.43 -2.75 -9.85
CA ILE A 129 -5.71 -1.60 -9.30
C ILE A 129 -4.49 -1.28 -10.15
N ARG A 130 -3.81 -2.29 -10.68
CA ARG A 130 -2.67 -2.12 -11.58
C ARG A 130 -3.04 -1.32 -12.84
N GLU A 131 -4.11 -1.73 -13.52
CA GLU A 131 -4.61 -1.03 -14.71
C GLU A 131 -5.09 0.40 -14.37
N GLY A 132 -5.78 0.56 -13.24
CA GLY A 132 -6.18 1.87 -12.73
C GLY A 132 -4.99 2.80 -12.46
N THR A 133 -3.93 2.28 -11.86
CA THR A 133 -2.70 3.04 -11.59
C THR A 133 -2.01 3.46 -12.89
N MET A 134 -1.89 2.55 -13.86
CA MET A 134 -1.33 2.88 -15.18
C MET A 134 -2.13 3.97 -15.87
N LYS A 135 -3.44 3.85 -15.87
CA LYS A 135 -4.33 4.87 -16.46
C LYS A 135 -4.18 6.23 -15.77
N ASN A 136 -4.05 6.26 -14.45
CA ASN A 136 -3.80 7.50 -13.71
C ASN A 136 -2.45 8.13 -14.09
N LEU A 137 -1.38 7.34 -14.23
CA LEU A 137 -0.08 7.81 -14.69
C LEU A 137 -0.16 8.42 -16.10
N GLU A 138 -0.93 7.81 -17.00
CA GLU A 138 -1.15 8.32 -18.36
C GLU A 138 -1.97 9.62 -18.38
N ILE A 139 -3.09 9.65 -17.69
CA ILE A 139 -4.00 10.82 -17.65
C ILE A 139 -3.31 12.04 -17.01
N THR A 140 -2.55 11.82 -15.92
CA THR A 140 -1.88 12.91 -15.20
C THR A 140 -0.58 13.34 -15.83
N ARG A 141 -0.08 12.63 -16.85
CA ARG A 141 1.22 12.87 -17.47
C ARG A 141 1.38 14.29 -18.01
N SER A 142 0.39 14.80 -18.75
CA SER A 142 0.43 16.16 -19.31
C SER A 142 0.39 17.23 -18.22
N HIS A 143 -0.41 17.00 -17.17
CA HIS A 143 -0.49 17.87 -16.01
C HIS A 143 0.86 17.98 -15.29
N PHE A 144 1.47 16.86 -14.93
CA PHE A 144 2.77 16.87 -14.29
C PHE A 144 3.90 17.35 -15.21
N ALA A 145 3.84 17.08 -16.51
CA ALA A 145 4.81 17.60 -17.44
C ALA A 145 4.84 19.14 -17.42
N ALA A 146 3.69 19.80 -17.38
CA ALA A 146 3.58 21.25 -17.28
C ALA A 146 4.17 21.79 -15.96
N ASP A 147 3.92 21.11 -14.84
CA ASP A 147 4.38 21.54 -13.50
C ASP A 147 5.88 21.28 -13.27
N TYR A 148 6.46 20.28 -13.93
CA TYR A 148 7.83 19.80 -13.69
C TYR A 148 8.77 19.97 -14.91
N ARG A 149 8.66 21.09 -15.63
CA ARG A 149 9.56 21.46 -16.74
C ARG A 149 9.71 20.38 -17.80
N ASN A 150 8.64 19.66 -18.10
CA ASN A 150 8.59 18.55 -19.06
C ASN A 150 9.56 17.40 -18.74
N VAL A 151 9.82 17.14 -17.45
CA VAL A 151 10.57 15.93 -17.05
C VAL A 151 9.88 14.70 -17.60
N PRO A 152 10.56 13.91 -18.44
CA PRO A 152 9.96 12.71 -19.01
C PRO A 152 9.77 11.67 -17.92
N CYS A 153 8.52 11.25 -17.72
CA CYS A 153 8.17 10.10 -16.90
C CYS A 153 7.81 8.92 -17.81
N VAL A 154 8.47 7.78 -17.59
CA VAL A 154 8.30 6.56 -18.37
C VAL A 154 7.58 5.53 -17.50
N PRO A 155 6.25 5.41 -17.59
CA PRO A 155 5.52 4.34 -16.92
C PRO A 155 5.71 3.03 -17.69
N ILE A 156 5.98 1.96 -16.96
CA ILE A 156 6.18 0.61 -17.48
C ILE A 156 5.20 -0.32 -16.74
N LEU A 157 4.36 -1.01 -17.48
CA LEU A 157 3.51 -2.05 -16.93
C LEU A 157 4.25 -3.39 -16.97
N TYR A 158 4.43 -4.03 -15.82
CA TYR A 158 5.04 -5.36 -15.81
C TYR A 158 4.21 -6.36 -16.59
N ASP A 159 4.86 -6.99 -17.57
CA ASP A 159 4.33 -8.09 -18.37
C ASP A 159 5.36 -9.23 -18.42
N SER A 160 4.97 -10.41 -17.97
CA SER A 160 5.83 -11.61 -17.97
C SER A 160 6.23 -12.09 -19.38
N SER A 161 5.60 -11.58 -20.44
CA SER A 161 5.97 -11.83 -21.85
C SER A 161 7.01 -10.84 -22.37
N LYS A 162 7.17 -9.67 -21.69
CA LYS A 162 8.03 -8.56 -22.12
C LYS A 162 9.15 -8.24 -21.12
N LEU A 163 9.85 -9.25 -20.68
CA LEU A 163 10.90 -9.12 -19.66
C LEU A 163 12.07 -8.19 -20.05
N THR A 164 12.24 -7.88 -21.34
CA THR A 164 13.21 -6.91 -21.84
C THR A 164 12.91 -5.47 -21.35
N GLU A 165 11.65 -5.16 -21.06
CA GLU A 165 11.26 -3.85 -20.53
C GLU A 165 11.87 -3.56 -19.13
N LEU A 166 12.15 -4.62 -18.34
CA LEU A 166 12.86 -4.48 -17.07
C LEU A 166 14.30 -4.00 -17.23
N ARG A 167 14.96 -4.42 -18.33
CA ARG A 167 16.28 -3.90 -18.69
C ARG A 167 16.20 -2.42 -19.04
N HIS A 168 15.22 -2.02 -19.86
CA HIS A 168 14.99 -0.61 -20.17
C HIS A 168 14.68 0.22 -18.92
N PHE A 169 13.86 -0.33 -18.00
CA PHE A 169 13.63 0.30 -16.69
C PHE A 169 14.93 0.55 -15.95
N ALA A 170 15.83 -0.42 -15.89
CA ALA A 170 17.09 -0.30 -15.17
C ALA A 170 18.05 0.70 -15.83
N GLN A 171 18.16 0.69 -17.14
CA GLN A 171 19.16 1.46 -17.90
C GLN A 171 18.73 2.91 -18.25
N SER A 172 17.43 3.21 -18.19
CA SER A 172 16.91 4.55 -18.53
C SER A 172 17.39 5.60 -17.53
N ASP A 173 17.85 6.75 -18.01
CA ASP A 173 18.16 7.93 -17.17
C ASP A 173 16.91 8.80 -16.87
N ALA A 174 15.78 8.48 -17.42
CA ALA A 174 14.51 9.17 -17.15
C ALA A 174 13.90 8.74 -15.82
N LEU A 175 13.01 9.58 -15.27
CA LEU A 175 12.10 9.18 -14.22
C LEU A 175 11.27 7.98 -14.72
N SER A 176 11.50 6.80 -14.14
CA SER A 176 10.89 5.54 -14.58
C SER A 176 10.06 4.94 -13.46
N VAL A 177 8.84 4.53 -13.79
CA VAL A 177 7.85 3.97 -12.84
C VAL A 177 7.43 2.60 -13.34
N LEU A 178 7.81 1.55 -12.62
CA LEU A 178 7.35 0.18 -12.89
C LEU A 178 6.10 -0.11 -12.06
N VAL A 179 5.00 -0.49 -12.69
CA VAL A 179 3.78 -0.92 -12.00
C VAL A 179 3.67 -2.44 -12.07
N ILE A 180 3.63 -3.10 -10.92
CA ILE A 180 3.67 -4.56 -10.82
C ILE A 180 2.70 -5.07 -9.75
N ASN A 181 2.04 -6.20 -10.02
CA ASN A 181 1.23 -6.90 -9.03
C ASN A 181 2.13 -7.74 -8.12
N ILE A 182 1.83 -7.77 -6.82
CA ILE A 182 2.60 -8.55 -5.83
C ILE A 182 2.73 -10.03 -6.20
N ASP A 183 1.68 -10.65 -6.70
CA ASP A 183 1.68 -12.07 -7.04
C ASP A 183 2.57 -12.41 -8.25
N SER A 184 3.07 -11.39 -8.96
CA SER A 184 3.97 -11.57 -10.10
C SER A 184 5.40 -11.95 -9.70
N PHE A 185 5.79 -11.77 -8.42
CA PHE A 185 7.17 -12.02 -7.96
C PHE A 185 7.28 -12.70 -6.60
N THR A 186 6.16 -13.06 -5.96
CA THR A 186 6.16 -13.72 -4.63
C THR A 186 6.59 -15.18 -4.64
N LYS A 187 6.54 -15.85 -5.80
CA LYS A 187 6.83 -17.28 -5.90
C LYS A 187 8.08 -17.51 -6.75
N ASP A 188 8.89 -18.50 -6.39
CA ASP A 188 10.11 -18.85 -7.13
C ASP A 188 9.82 -19.26 -8.59
N ASN A 189 8.64 -19.82 -8.86
CA ASN A 189 8.22 -20.21 -10.21
C ASN A 189 7.67 -19.03 -11.04
N ASN A 190 7.58 -17.83 -10.52
CA ASN A 190 7.25 -16.66 -11.32
C ASN A 190 8.37 -16.39 -12.34
N LYS A 191 8.02 -16.10 -13.60
CA LYS A 191 8.98 -15.87 -14.68
C LYS A 191 10.04 -14.79 -14.36
N ILE A 192 9.69 -13.80 -13.56
CA ILE A 192 10.61 -12.73 -13.14
C ILE A 192 11.73 -13.27 -12.24
N ASN A 193 11.47 -14.31 -11.46
CA ASN A 193 12.41 -14.94 -10.54
C ASN A 193 13.25 -16.05 -11.20
N GLN A 194 12.87 -16.49 -12.41
CA GLN A 194 13.51 -17.59 -13.10
C GLN A 194 14.63 -17.09 -14.00
N LYS A 195 15.81 -17.67 -13.84
CA LYS A 195 16.98 -17.38 -14.67
C LYS A 195 16.77 -17.82 -16.12
N GLY A 196 16.13 -18.98 -16.36
CA GLY A 196 15.96 -19.57 -17.69
C GLY A 196 17.31 -19.73 -18.38
N GLU A 197 17.36 -19.40 -19.68
CA GLU A 197 18.61 -19.40 -20.48
C GLU A 197 19.44 -18.12 -20.30
N ARG A 198 19.00 -17.18 -19.45
CA ARG A 198 19.67 -15.90 -19.21
C ARG A 198 20.80 -16.06 -18.21
N ALA A 199 21.72 -15.10 -18.19
CA ALA A 199 22.79 -15.06 -17.19
C ALA A 199 22.26 -14.86 -15.77
N PHE A 200 21.12 -14.17 -15.60
CA PHE A 200 20.49 -13.84 -14.31
C PHE A 200 18.96 -13.74 -14.44
N ALA A 201 18.27 -13.76 -13.31
CA ALA A 201 16.82 -13.61 -13.26
C ALA A 201 16.39 -12.15 -13.57
N PRO A 202 15.26 -11.92 -14.26
CA PRO A 202 14.82 -10.58 -14.61
C PRO A 202 14.60 -9.64 -13.43
N ILE A 203 14.28 -10.15 -12.25
CA ILE A 203 14.13 -9.35 -11.01
C ILE A 203 15.43 -8.63 -10.64
N GLU A 204 16.60 -9.14 -11.05
CA GLU A 204 17.88 -8.50 -10.76
C GLU A 204 18.01 -7.10 -11.37
N TYR A 205 17.31 -6.82 -12.47
CA TYR A 205 17.25 -5.46 -13.01
C TYR A 205 16.57 -4.49 -12.06
N ILE A 206 15.54 -4.94 -11.32
CA ILE A 206 14.85 -4.13 -10.32
C ILE A 206 15.77 -3.94 -9.10
N ARG A 207 16.39 -5.02 -8.64
CA ARG A 207 17.31 -4.99 -7.47
C ARG A 207 18.50 -4.07 -7.68
N ALA A 208 19.04 -4.04 -8.90
CA ALA A 208 20.23 -3.27 -9.24
C ALA A 208 20.02 -1.75 -9.16
N VAL A 209 18.79 -1.28 -9.21
CA VAL A 209 18.49 0.16 -9.23
C VAL A 209 18.03 0.73 -7.89
N ASN A 210 17.99 -0.06 -6.82
CA ASN A 210 17.53 0.34 -5.49
C ASN A 210 16.27 1.21 -5.57
N PRO A 211 15.13 0.68 -6.05
CA PRO A 211 13.96 1.49 -6.30
C PRO A 211 13.35 2.03 -5.01
N ILE A 212 12.70 3.20 -5.07
CA ILE A 212 11.73 3.58 -4.06
C ILE A 212 10.45 2.77 -4.36
N VAL A 213 10.07 1.89 -3.45
CA VAL A 213 8.89 1.05 -3.59
C VAL A 213 7.69 1.77 -3.00
N ILE A 214 6.65 1.96 -3.79
CA ILE A 214 5.36 2.50 -3.36
C ILE A 214 4.39 1.34 -3.24
N VAL A 215 3.80 1.17 -2.07
CA VAL A 215 2.82 0.12 -1.78
C VAL A 215 1.46 0.78 -1.63
N ASP A 216 0.56 0.48 -2.55
CA ASP A 216 -0.83 0.91 -2.48
C ASP A 216 -1.66 -0.15 -1.75
N GLU A 217 -2.43 0.25 -0.74
CA GLU A 217 -3.21 -0.63 0.14
C GLU A 217 -2.35 -1.69 0.86
N PRO A 218 -1.35 -1.27 1.67
CA PRO A 218 -0.35 -2.13 2.32
C PRO A 218 -0.92 -3.21 3.23
N GLN A 219 -2.15 -3.09 3.74
CA GLN A 219 -2.80 -4.14 4.53
C GLN A 219 -2.94 -5.47 3.79
N ASN A 220 -2.87 -5.45 2.46
CA ASN A 220 -2.87 -6.66 1.63
C ASN A 220 -1.51 -7.36 1.56
N PHE A 221 -0.46 -6.76 2.14
CA PHE A 221 0.93 -7.23 2.02
C PHE A 221 1.54 -7.68 3.35
N GLU A 222 0.76 -7.84 4.40
CA GLU A 222 1.24 -8.09 5.77
C GLU A 222 1.57 -9.55 6.09
N THR A 223 1.60 -10.45 5.10
CA THR A 223 2.11 -11.82 5.29
C THR A 223 3.63 -11.85 5.10
N ASP A 224 4.33 -12.73 5.81
CA ASP A 224 5.79 -12.90 5.72
C ASP A 224 6.27 -13.10 4.29
N VAL A 225 5.55 -13.90 3.51
CA VAL A 225 5.88 -14.16 2.09
C VAL A 225 5.85 -12.87 1.27
N ARG A 226 4.83 -12.02 1.45
CA ARG A 226 4.68 -10.77 0.71
C ARG A 226 5.66 -9.70 1.20
N ARG A 227 5.89 -9.60 2.52
CA ARG A 227 6.90 -8.70 3.09
C ARG A 227 8.30 -9.06 2.61
N ARG A 228 8.64 -10.36 2.58
CA ARG A 228 9.90 -10.84 2.01
C ARG A 228 10.02 -10.50 0.53
N ALA A 229 8.96 -10.73 -0.26
CA ALA A 229 8.96 -10.40 -1.68
C ALA A 229 9.22 -8.90 -1.93
N LEU A 230 8.64 -8.01 -1.14
CA LEU A 230 8.93 -6.57 -1.20
C LEU A 230 10.40 -6.27 -0.86
N PHE A 231 10.96 -6.92 0.16
CA PHE A 231 12.37 -6.79 0.51
C PHE A 231 13.28 -7.30 -0.62
N ASP A 232 12.91 -8.38 -1.28
CA ASP A 232 13.66 -8.97 -2.39
C ASP A 232 13.76 -8.06 -3.63
N LEU A 233 12.97 -6.98 -3.70
CA LEU A 233 13.15 -5.93 -4.71
C LEU A 233 14.35 -5.02 -4.40
N ASN A 234 15.01 -5.18 -3.24
CA ASN A 234 16.11 -4.35 -2.76
C ASN A 234 15.75 -2.84 -2.72
N PRO A 235 14.67 -2.46 -2.03
CA PRO A 235 14.20 -1.09 -2.04
C PRO A 235 15.16 -0.16 -1.29
N LEU A 236 15.34 1.07 -1.80
CA LEU A 236 15.93 2.16 -1.05
C LEU A 236 15.10 2.47 0.21
N CYS A 237 13.81 2.54 0.04
CA CYS A 237 12.80 2.63 1.07
C CYS A 237 11.44 2.20 0.51
N THR A 238 10.47 2.00 1.42
CA THR A 238 9.09 1.69 1.06
C THR A 238 8.14 2.79 1.54
N LEU A 239 7.38 3.37 0.64
CA LEU A 239 6.32 4.35 0.91
C LEU A 239 4.97 3.63 0.89
N ARG A 240 4.24 3.65 1.99
CA ARG A 240 3.01 2.88 2.21
C ARG A 240 1.81 3.82 2.27
N TYR A 241 0.96 3.77 1.25
CA TYR A 241 -0.22 4.62 1.12
C TYR A 241 -1.50 3.82 1.36
N SER A 242 -2.30 4.20 2.36
CA SER A 242 -3.61 3.61 2.63
C SER A 242 -4.51 4.54 3.44
N ALA A 243 -5.80 4.26 3.44
CA ALA A 243 -6.74 4.82 4.41
C ALA A 243 -6.66 4.09 5.77
N THR A 244 -6.23 2.83 5.77
CA THR A 244 -6.16 1.98 6.97
C THR A 244 -4.85 1.22 7.00
N HIS A 245 -4.13 1.33 8.11
CA HIS A 245 -2.88 0.60 8.32
C HIS A 245 -3.00 -0.34 9.52
N LYS A 246 -2.62 -1.61 9.33
CA LYS A 246 -2.46 -2.55 10.44
C LYS A 246 -1.21 -2.22 11.26
N ASN A 247 -0.12 -1.92 10.56
CA ASN A 247 1.17 -1.60 11.13
C ASN A 247 1.65 -0.28 10.51
N PRO A 248 1.44 0.88 11.16
CA PRO A 248 1.98 2.15 10.68
C PRO A 248 3.48 2.21 11.02
N TYR A 249 4.32 2.10 10.00
CA TYR A 249 5.77 2.26 10.14
C TYR A 249 6.14 3.73 9.91
N ASN A 250 6.71 4.41 10.91
CA ASN A 250 7.12 5.82 10.80
C ASN A 250 6.04 6.65 10.11
N LEU A 251 4.87 6.78 10.76
CA LEU A 251 3.74 7.53 10.19
C LEU A 251 4.15 8.99 9.98
N LEU A 252 4.15 9.45 8.73
CA LEU A 252 4.58 10.80 8.36
C LEU A 252 3.42 11.79 8.25
N TYR A 253 2.27 11.29 7.80
CA TYR A 253 1.08 12.10 7.55
C TYR A 253 -0.17 11.26 7.78
N SER A 254 -1.18 11.87 8.39
CA SER A 254 -2.49 11.25 8.60
C SER A 254 -3.59 12.20 8.17
N LEU A 255 -4.45 11.74 7.27
CA LEU A 255 -5.74 12.31 6.94
C LEU A 255 -6.79 11.24 7.22
N ASN A 256 -7.19 11.16 8.48
CA ASN A 256 -8.14 10.17 8.96
C ASN A 256 -9.58 10.50 8.52
N PRO A 257 -10.56 9.56 8.68
CA PRO A 257 -11.94 9.78 8.26
C PRO A 257 -12.61 11.03 8.87
N VAL A 258 -12.31 11.36 10.12
CA VAL A 258 -12.87 12.53 10.80
C VAL A 258 -12.35 13.82 10.17
N GLN A 259 -11.03 13.93 10.00
CA GLN A 259 -10.41 15.08 9.35
C GLN A 259 -10.88 15.23 7.89
N ALA A 260 -11.02 14.11 7.17
CA ALA A 260 -11.51 14.13 5.79
C ALA A 260 -12.98 14.62 5.73
N TYR A 261 -13.78 14.25 6.70
CA TYR A 261 -15.16 14.72 6.83
C TYR A 261 -15.21 16.22 7.17
N ASP A 262 -14.44 16.69 8.14
CA ASP A 262 -14.38 18.10 8.54
C ASP A 262 -13.92 19.01 7.38
N LEU A 263 -13.08 18.48 6.49
CA LEU A 263 -12.65 19.16 5.27
C LEU A 263 -13.65 19.03 4.10
N GLY A 264 -14.77 18.33 4.27
CA GLY A 264 -15.78 18.12 3.23
C GLY A 264 -15.30 17.25 2.06
N LEU A 265 -14.30 16.39 2.28
CA LEU A 265 -13.67 15.56 1.23
C LEU A 265 -14.40 14.23 1.01
N VAL A 266 -15.13 13.75 2.00
CA VAL A 266 -15.87 12.49 1.97
C VAL A 266 -17.35 12.74 2.20
N LYS A 267 -18.19 11.83 1.69
CA LYS A 267 -19.64 11.91 1.87
C LYS A 267 -20.00 11.65 3.33
N GLN A 268 -20.96 12.38 3.84
CA GLN A 268 -21.60 12.08 5.12
C GLN A 268 -22.36 10.75 5.02
N ILE A 269 -22.18 9.88 6.01
CA ILE A 269 -23.03 8.70 6.20
C ILE A 269 -24.10 9.12 7.19
N GLU A 270 -25.31 9.38 6.70
CA GLU A 270 -26.47 9.54 7.57
C GLU A 270 -27.05 8.15 7.85
N VAL A 271 -27.10 7.78 9.11
CA VAL A 271 -27.79 6.56 9.55
C VAL A 271 -29.14 6.99 10.09
N ASP A 272 -30.16 6.92 9.27
CA ASP A 272 -31.53 7.05 9.74
C ASP A 272 -31.94 5.71 10.42
N GLY A 273 -31.99 5.74 11.74
CA GLY A 273 -32.58 4.68 12.50
C GLY A 273 -34.10 4.86 12.53
N VAL A 274 -34.84 4.09 11.79
CA VAL A 274 -36.29 3.98 12.02
C VAL A 274 -36.46 3.16 13.29
N LEU A 275 -36.71 3.83 14.40
CA LEU A 275 -37.30 3.18 15.57
C LEU A 275 -38.76 2.92 15.19
N ALA A 276 -39.07 1.69 14.77
CA ALA A 276 -40.46 1.24 14.75
C ALA A 276 -40.90 1.15 16.21
N ASP A 277 -41.92 1.92 16.59
CA ASP A 277 -42.67 1.66 17.81
C ASP A 277 -43.03 0.19 17.79
N GLU A 278 -42.88 -0.50 18.92
CA GLU A 278 -43.20 -1.93 19.07
C GLU A 278 -44.67 -2.15 18.71
N ASP A 279 -44.92 -2.45 17.46
CA ASP A 279 -46.24 -2.90 17.00
C ASP A 279 -46.33 -4.39 17.39
N HIS A 280 -47.19 -4.71 18.31
CA HIS A 280 -47.38 -6.06 18.85
C HIS A 280 -47.74 -7.13 17.79
N ASN A 281 -47.81 -6.74 16.52
CA ASN A 281 -48.09 -7.62 15.38
C ASN A 281 -46.84 -7.93 14.53
N GLN A 282 -45.64 -7.47 14.89
CA GLN A 282 -44.40 -7.82 14.16
C GLN A 282 -43.79 -9.09 14.72
N ALA A 283 -43.46 -10.03 13.85
CA ALA A 283 -42.78 -11.26 14.21
C ALA A 283 -41.38 -10.92 14.77
N PHE A 284 -41.17 -11.19 16.06
CA PHE A 284 -39.89 -10.99 16.72
C PHE A 284 -38.93 -12.15 16.43
N VAL A 285 -37.74 -11.86 15.95
CA VAL A 285 -36.66 -12.84 15.77
C VAL A 285 -35.33 -12.19 16.24
N GLU A 286 -34.74 -12.80 17.27
CA GLU A 286 -33.44 -12.41 17.79
C GLU A 286 -32.46 -13.56 17.65
N LEU A 287 -31.27 -13.29 17.08
CA LEU A 287 -30.20 -14.29 16.95
C LEU A 287 -29.40 -14.36 18.26
N VAL A 288 -29.46 -15.49 18.95
CA VAL A 288 -28.73 -15.72 20.21
C VAL A 288 -27.31 -16.29 19.96
N GLY A 289 -27.18 -17.18 18.96
CA GLY A 289 -25.90 -17.79 18.67
C GLY A 289 -25.93 -18.74 17.47
N ILE A 290 -24.74 -19.02 16.94
CA ILE A 290 -24.55 -19.95 15.83
C ILE A 290 -23.52 -21.00 16.25
N GLU A 291 -23.87 -22.28 16.13
CA GLU A 291 -23.01 -23.45 16.29
C GLU A 291 -22.71 -24.04 14.91
N ALA A 292 -21.51 -23.83 14.39
CA ALA A 292 -21.06 -24.38 13.11
C ALA A 292 -20.15 -25.60 13.34
N ARG A 293 -20.45 -26.74 12.73
CA ARG A 293 -19.59 -27.92 12.64
C ARG A 293 -19.42 -28.31 11.17
N PRO A 294 -18.36 -29.03 10.78
CA PRO A 294 -18.11 -29.35 9.36
C PRO A 294 -19.26 -29.95 8.58
N ALA A 295 -20.20 -30.60 9.23
CA ALA A 295 -21.37 -31.28 8.62
C ALA A 295 -22.73 -30.69 9.02
N SER A 296 -22.80 -29.67 9.87
CA SER A 296 -24.09 -29.10 10.31
C SER A 296 -23.95 -27.72 10.91
N VAL A 297 -24.89 -26.85 10.60
CA VAL A 297 -25.03 -25.52 11.23
C VAL A 297 -26.35 -25.56 12.04
N LYS A 298 -26.25 -25.11 13.30
CA LYS A 298 -27.40 -24.88 14.18
C LYS A 298 -27.42 -23.42 14.57
N VAL A 299 -28.60 -22.82 14.58
CA VAL A 299 -28.80 -21.43 14.96
C VAL A 299 -29.76 -21.39 16.15
N LYS A 300 -29.37 -20.71 17.22
CA LYS A 300 -30.25 -20.43 18.35
C LYS A 300 -30.87 -19.06 18.16
N VAL A 301 -32.18 -19.01 18.18
CA VAL A 301 -32.96 -17.78 18.02
C VAL A 301 -34.02 -17.69 19.12
N ILE A 302 -34.35 -16.46 19.50
CA ILE A 302 -35.53 -16.17 20.31
C ILE A 302 -36.60 -15.65 19.35
N ILE A 303 -37.75 -16.33 19.31
CA ILE A 303 -38.91 -15.97 18.50
C ILE A 303 -40.21 -16.03 19.29
N ASP A 304 -41.24 -15.34 18.79
CA ASP A 304 -42.58 -15.44 19.31
C ASP A 304 -43.25 -16.69 18.69
N VAL A 305 -43.58 -17.68 19.52
CA VAL A 305 -44.27 -18.92 19.12
C VAL A 305 -45.70 -18.89 19.58
N ASN A 306 -46.62 -19.44 18.78
CA ASN A 306 -48.03 -19.57 19.14
C ASN A 306 -48.22 -20.66 20.19
N GLY A 307 -48.48 -20.22 21.44
CA GLY A 307 -48.84 -21.10 22.54
C GLY A 307 -50.37 -21.26 22.68
N LYS A 308 -50.79 -22.25 23.46
CA LYS A 308 -52.23 -22.51 23.73
C LYS A 308 -52.98 -21.33 24.38
N THR A 309 -52.26 -20.40 24.98
CA THR A 309 -52.80 -19.24 25.72
C THR A 309 -52.42 -17.90 25.07
N GLY A 310 -51.85 -17.88 23.85
CA GLY A 310 -51.39 -16.70 23.12
C GLY A 310 -49.91 -16.77 22.76
N PRO A 311 -49.41 -15.75 22.05
CA PRO A 311 -48.00 -15.69 21.65
C PRO A 311 -47.08 -15.67 22.88
N LYS A 312 -46.01 -16.50 22.83
CA LYS A 312 -45.02 -16.62 23.90
C LYS A 312 -43.62 -16.56 23.29
N ARG A 313 -42.76 -15.72 23.85
CA ARG A 313 -41.38 -15.62 23.48
C ARG A 313 -40.59 -16.84 23.97
N SER A 314 -39.89 -17.55 23.05
CA SER A 314 -39.18 -18.78 23.37
C SER A 314 -37.89 -18.91 22.56
N GLU A 315 -36.88 -19.50 23.21
CA GLU A 315 -35.62 -19.84 22.53
C GLU A 315 -35.77 -21.16 21.77
N LEU A 316 -35.43 -21.15 20.47
CA LEU A 316 -35.46 -22.34 19.62
C LEU A 316 -34.10 -22.56 18.97
N THR A 317 -33.77 -23.85 18.75
CA THR A 317 -32.61 -24.23 17.94
C THR A 317 -33.10 -24.68 16.58
N LEU A 318 -32.64 -23.95 15.55
CA LEU A 318 -32.99 -24.17 14.15
C LEU A 318 -31.87 -24.88 13.42
N LYS A 319 -32.24 -25.70 12.44
CA LYS A 319 -31.32 -26.33 11.49
C LYS A 319 -31.64 -25.84 10.08
N LEU A 320 -30.70 -26.07 9.16
CA LEU A 320 -30.92 -25.76 7.75
C LEU A 320 -32.16 -26.52 7.23
N GLY A 321 -33.12 -25.77 6.68
CA GLY A 321 -34.37 -26.30 6.16
C GLY A 321 -35.56 -26.31 7.15
N ASP A 322 -35.37 -25.88 8.40
CA ASP A 322 -36.49 -25.71 9.34
C ASP A 322 -37.39 -24.53 8.89
N ASP A 323 -38.71 -24.80 8.88
CA ASP A 323 -39.70 -23.77 8.58
C ASP A 323 -40.18 -23.11 9.89
N LEU A 324 -39.99 -21.79 9.97
CA LEU A 324 -40.40 -21.02 11.14
C LEU A 324 -41.91 -20.92 11.32
N TYR A 325 -42.68 -21.02 10.25
CA TYR A 325 -44.14 -21.01 10.32
C TYR A 325 -44.72 -22.32 10.85
N ALA A 326 -43.94 -23.38 10.82
CA ALA A 326 -44.38 -24.70 11.32
C ALA A 326 -44.03 -24.92 12.81
N LYS A 327 -43.36 -23.97 13.44
CA LYS A 327 -42.96 -24.01 14.85
C LYS A 327 -43.63 -22.92 15.66
#